data_95f6c9d0748e737999293001e4b15983
#
_entry.id   95f6c9d0748e737999293001e4b15983
#
_cell.length_a   1.000
_cell.length_b   1.000
_cell.length_c   1.000
_cell.angle_alpha   90.00
_cell.angle_beta   90.00
_cell.angle_gamma   90.00
#
_symmetry.space_group_name_H-M   'P 1'
#
loop_
_entity.id
_entity.type
_entity.pdbx_description
1 polymer ?
#
loop_
_entity_poly.entity_id
_entity_poly.type
_entity_poly.pdbx_seq_one_letter_code
_entity_poly.pdbx_strand_id
1 'polypeptide(L)'
;VSVEQLATRNKIASAAYADAQTSVGTGTLSITVNGESFSVDVESGSDSLEAIRAAINDAEDNVGVSASIVNDENGAQLVLTSDNSGVENAIAVSVTTDLADTGDLSQLSYDPNAGSNPMIEKVAALDSIIEVDGFTQTSSDLTVAGMIEGVTFNLSEARPGEKMTVDVSLDTNAVKRAVEGFVQAYNNLNT
;
A
#
# COMPACT_ATOMS: atom_id res chain seq x y z
N VAL A 1 24.72 -1.63 -8.77
CA VAL A 1 23.38 -1.43 -8.16
C VAL A 1 22.93 -2.73 -7.54
N SER A 2 22.41 -2.72 -6.31
CA SER A 2 21.65 -3.83 -5.74
C SER A 2 20.32 -3.33 -5.17
N VAL A 3 19.29 -4.17 -5.23
CA VAL A 3 17.98 -3.90 -4.63
C VAL A 3 17.82 -4.87 -3.46
N GLU A 4 17.91 -4.35 -2.24
CA GLU A 4 17.90 -5.17 -1.03
C GLU A 4 16.47 -5.46 -0.57
N GLN A 5 15.53 -4.51 -0.79
CA GLN A 5 14.14 -4.63 -0.37
C GLN A 5 13.24 -3.83 -1.31
N LEU A 6 12.03 -4.32 -1.53
CA LEU A 6 10.96 -3.56 -2.20
C LEU A 6 10.02 -2.94 -1.17
N ALA A 7 9.51 -1.76 -1.50
CA ALA A 7 8.42 -1.16 -0.73
C ALA A 7 7.15 -2.01 -0.86
N THR A 8 6.45 -2.21 0.25
CA THR A 8 5.22 -2.99 0.32
C THR A 8 4.10 -2.20 0.99
N ARG A 9 2.88 -2.42 0.53
CA ARG A 9 1.66 -1.91 1.15
C ARG A 9 1.32 -2.74 2.38
N ASN A 10 0.95 -2.09 3.46
CA ASN A 10 0.48 -2.81 4.64
C ASN A 10 -0.83 -3.55 4.35
N LYS A 11 -0.93 -4.75 4.86
CA LYS A 11 -2.15 -5.55 4.78
C LYS A 11 -2.38 -6.26 6.10
N ILE A 12 -3.53 -6.00 6.71
CA ILE A 12 -3.98 -6.63 7.94
C ILE A 12 -5.31 -7.35 7.71
N ALA A 13 -5.56 -8.40 8.44
CA ALA A 13 -6.78 -9.21 8.34
C ALA A 13 -7.36 -9.50 9.72
N SER A 14 -8.69 -9.48 9.81
CA SER A 14 -9.39 -9.95 11.02
C SER A 14 -9.25 -11.47 11.22
N ALA A 15 -9.65 -11.97 12.37
CA ALA A 15 -10.00 -13.37 12.52
C ALA A 15 -11.11 -13.75 11.53
N ALA A 16 -11.26 -15.05 11.26
CA ALA A 16 -12.33 -15.55 10.42
C ALA A 16 -13.67 -15.56 11.19
N TYR A 17 -14.71 -15.07 10.53
CA TYR A 17 -16.11 -15.14 10.97
C TYR A 17 -16.86 -16.16 10.10
N ALA A 18 -18.03 -16.63 10.56
CA ALA A 18 -18.78 -17.67 9.84
C ALA A 18 -19.10 -17.26 8.37
N ASP A 19 -19.48 -16.00 8.19
CA ASP A 19 -19.75 -15.39 6.89
C ASP A 19 -19.60 -13.84 6.97
N ALA A 20 -19.75 -13.18 5.83
CA ALA A 20 -19.64 -11.73 5.72
C ALA A 20 -20.80 -10.96 6.38
N GLN A 21 -21.92 -11.60 6.66
CA GLN A 21 -23.10 -11.06 7.31
C GLN A 21 -23.07 -11.24 8.83
N THR A 22 -22.08 -11.96 9.37
CA THR A 22 -21.91 -12.13 10.81
C THR A 22 -21.73 -10.76 11.48
N SER A 23 -22.56 -10.48 12.50
CA SER A 23 -22.43 -9.28 13.32
C SER A 23 -21.14 -9.36 14.15
N VAL A 24 -20.39 -8.27 14.15
CA VAL A 24 -19.10 -8.13 14.88
C VAL A 24 -19.20 -7.18 16.08
N GLY A 25 -20.37 -6.55 16.28
CA GLY A 25 -20.62 -5.61 17.35
C GLY A 25 -20.64 -4.16 16.92
N THR A 26 -21.11 -3.28 17.82
CA THR A 26 -21.32 -1.86 17.57
C THR A 26 -20.29 -0.97 18.25
N GLY A 27 -20.11 0.25 17.73
CA GLY A 27 -19.15 1.21 18.23
C GLY A 27 -18.53 2.06 17.13
N THR A 28 -17.34 2.59 17.39
CA THR A 28 -16.62 3.41 16.41
C THR A 28 -15.26 2.78 16.10
N LEU A 29 -14.96 2.59 14.81
CA LEU A 29 -13.64 2.25 14.28
C LEU A 29 -12.93 3.55 13.89
N SER A 30 -11.76 3.83 14.45
CA SER A 30 -10.88 4.90 14.00
C SER A 30 -9.66 4.30 13.33
N ILE A 31 -9.48 4.58 12.05
CA ILE A 31 -8.42 4.04 11.20
C ILE A 31 -7.41 5.14 10.92
N THR A 32 -6.14 4.85 11.18
CA THR A 32 -5.03 5.80 11.03
C THR A 32 -4.01 5.26 10.05
N VAL A 33 -3.57 6.10 9.11
CA VAL A 33 -2.47 5.84 8.18
C VAL A 33 -1.66 7.13 8.03
N ASN A 34 -0.35 7.04 8.09
CA ASN A 34 0.57 8.19 7.92
C ASN A 34 0.22 9.38 8.84
N GLY A 35 -0.25 9.08 10.06
CA GLY A 35 -0.61 10.11 11.05
C GLY A 35 -1.95 10.81 10.82
N GLU A 36 -2.66 10.50 9.75
CA GLU A 36 -4.03 10.97 9.47
C GLU A 36 -5.04 9.89 9.85
N SER A 37 -6.23 10.30 10.30
CA SER A 37 -7.25 9.37 10.79
C SER A 37 -8.63 9.71 10.26
N PHE A 38 -9.44 8.70 10.02
CA PHE A 38 -10.89 8.83 9.83
C PHE A 38 -11.63 7.82 10.70
N SER A 39 -12.92 8.01 10.88
CA SER A 39 -13.72 7.15 11.76
C SER A 39 -14.97 6.67 11.06
N VAL A 40 -15.33 5.42 11.35
CA VAL A 40 -16.55 4.76 10.88
C VAL A 40 -17.37 4.35 12.07
N ASP A 41 -18.60 4.82 12.15
CA ASP A 41 -19.57 4.39 13.15
C ASP A 41 -20.27 3.12 12.71
N VAL A 42 -20.23 2.11 13.58
CA VAL A 42 -20.84 0.80 13.36
C VAL A 42 -22.08 0.69 14.21
N GLU A 43 -23.24 0.82 13.59
CA GLU A 43 -24.54 0.80 14.27
C GLU A 43 -25.19 -0.58 14.19
N SER A 44 -26.11 -0.85 15.12
CA SER A 44 -26.91 -2.08 15.10
C SER A 44 -27.69 -2.26 13.80
N GLY A 45 -27.56 -3.43 13.17
CA GLY A 45 -28.11 -3.73 11.86
C GLY A 45 -27.22 -3.35 10.67
N SER A 46 -26.11 -2.65 10.92
CA SER A 46 -25.04 -2.34 9.98
C SER A 46 -23.66 -2.75 10.52
N ASP A 47 -23.65 -3.76 11.37
CA ASP A 47 -22.53 -4.26 12.16
C ASP A 47 -21.91 -5.55 11.61
N SER A 48 -22.23 -5.90 10.36
CA SER A 48 -21.61 -7.03 9.66
C SER A 48 -20.29 -6.63 8.98
N LEU A 49 -19.43 -7.62 8.69
CA LEU A 49 -18.19 -7.37 7.95
C LEU A 49 -18.45 -6.68 6.60
N GLU A 50 -19.55 -7.05 5.92
CA GLU A 50 -19.92 -6.46 4.64
C GLU A 50 -20.30 -4.98 4.78
N ALA A 51 -21.07 -4.64 5.80
CA ALA A 51 -21.46 -3.26 6.09
C ALA A 51 -20.24 -2.40 6.49
N ILE A 52 -19.36 -2.93 7.36
CA ILE A 52 -18.13 -2.24 7.77
C ILE A 52 -17.20 -2.03 6.56
N ARG A 53 -17.01 -3.04 5.71
CA ARG A 53 -16.24 -2.90 4.48
C ARG A 53 -16.78 -1.77 3.60
N ALA A 54 -18.11 -1.72 3.40
CA ALA A 54 -18.75 -0.68 2.60
C ALA A 54 -18.53 0.70 3.24
N ALA A 55 -18.77 0.83 4.54
CA ALA A 55 -18.62 2.09 5.27
C ALA A 55 -17.16 2.62 5.23
N ILE A 56 -16.15 1.75 5.32
CA ILE A 56 -14.73 2.13 5.17
C ILE A 56 -14.45 2.66 3.76
N ASN A 57 -14.91 1.93 2.73
CA ASN A 57 -14.61 2.30 1.33
C ASN A 57 -15.40 3.53 0.86
N ASP A 58 -16.58 3.77 1.41
CA ASP A 58 -17.47 4.87 1.05
C ASP A 58 -17.21 6.15 1.90
N ALA A 59 -16.33 6.08 2.91
CA ALA A 59 -15.99 7.22 3.75
C ALA A 59 -15.32 8.32 2.93
N GLU A 60 -15.90 9.53 2.93
CA GLU A 60 -15.39 10.69 2.14
C GLU A 60 -14.03 11.18 2.67
N ASP A 61 -13.75 10.97 3.96
CA ASP A 61 -12.51 11.34 4.65
C ASP A 61 -11.52 10.18 4.77
N ASN A 62 -11.71 9.10 4.00
CA ASN A 62 -10.79 7.94 3.97
C ASN A 62 -9.36 8.39 3.60
N VAL A 63 -8.43 8.08 4.48
CA VAL A 63 -7.02 8.52 4.39
C VAL A 63 -6.12 7.56 3.59
N GLY A 64 -6.70 6.71 2.74
CA GLY A 64 -5.97 5.80 1.86
C GLY A 64 -5.92 4.36 2.37
N VAL A 65 -7.09 3.83 2.75
CA VAL A 65 -7.28 2.42 3.12
C VAL A 65 -8.40 1.81 2.28
N SER A 66 -8.12 0.71 1.65
CA SER A 66 -9.10 -0.11 0.95
C SER A 66 -9.48 -1.32 1.78
N ALA A 67 -10.78 -1.53 2.00
CA ALA A 67 -11.33 -2.69 2.69
C ALA A 67 -11.88 -3.72 1.71
N SER A 68 -11.62 -5.00 1.97
CA SER A 68 -12.13 -6.15 1.19
C SER A 68 -12.50 -7.30 2.11
N ILE A 69 -13.32 -8.23 1.61
CA ILE A 69 -13.64 -9.48 2.30
C ILE A 69 -12.99 -10.62 1.52
N VAL A 70 -12.25 -11.44 2.25
CA VAL A 70 -11.66 -12.68 1.74
C VAL A 70 -12.36 -13.85 2.40
N ASN A 71 -12.90 -14.76 1.58
CA ASN A 71 -13.52 -16.00 2.06
C ASN A 71 -12.54 -17.15 1.81
N ASP A 72 -12.26 -17.91 2.85
CA ASP A 72 -11.48 -19.14 2.79
C ASP A 72 -12.23 -20.32 3.45
N GLU A 73 -11.57 -21.43 3.65
CA GLU A 73 -12.14 -22.61 4.30
C GLU A 73 -12.55 -22.39 5.77
N ASN A 74 -12.03 -21.33 6.42
CA ASN A 74 -12.33 -21.00 7.81
C ASN A 74 -13.47 -19.98 7.94
N GLY A 75 -13.86 -19.31 6.85
CA GLY A 75 -14.91 -18.31 6.83
C GLY A 75 -14.54 -17.01 6.15
N ALA A 76 -15.24 -15.93 6.51
CA ALA A 76 -15.01 -14.58 5.99
C ALA A 76 -14.07 -13.77 6.87
N GLN A 77 -13.12 -13.06 6.28
CA GLN A 77 -12.18 -12.18 6.95
C GLN A 77 -12.26 -10.77 6.35
N LEU A 78 -12.32 -9.75 7.19
CA LEU A 78 -12.13 -8.37 6.76
C LEU A 78 -10.65 -8.10 6.58
N VAL A 79 -10.26 -7.66 5.39
CA VAL A 79 -8.88 -7.33 5.03
C VAL A 79 -8.79 -5.84 4.73
N LEU A 80 -7.91 -5.14 5.45
CA LEU A 80 -7.57 -3.75 5.19
C LEU A 80 -6.21 -3.70 4.50
N THR A 81 -6.11 -2.87 3.47
CA THR A 81 -4.87 -2.69 2.71
C THR A 81 -4.61 -1.19 2.55
N SER A 82 -3.40 -0.72 2.88
CA SER A 82 -3.02 0.66 2.62
C SER A 82 -2.88 0.92 1.10
N ASP A 83 -3.30 2.08 0.64
CA ASP A 83 -3.24 2.42 -0.79
C ASP A 83 -1.81 2.77 -1.22
N ASN A 84 -0.97 3.20 -0.28
CA ASN A 84 0.43 3.51 -0.51
C ASN A 84 1.34 2.49 0.20
N SER A 85 2.53 2.28 -0.35
CA SER A 85 3.60 1.49 0.25
C SER A 85 4.44 2.34 1.22
N GLY A 86 5.33 1.70 1.97
CA GLY A 86 6.27 2.36 2.88
C GLY A 86 5.87 2.25 4.35
N VAL A 87 6.86 2.33 5.21
CA VAL A 87 6.72 2.12 6.68
C VAL A 87 5.74 3.11 7.31
N GLU A 88 5.70 4.36 6.79
CA GLU A 88 4.81 5.40 7.29
C GLU A 88 3.33 5.11 7.01
N ASN A 89 3.04 4.25 6.01
CA ASN A 89 1.69 3.86 5.62
C ASN A 89 1.21 2.57 6.32
N ALA A 90 1.80 2.21 7.46
CA ALA A 90 1.28 1.17 8.33
C ALA A 90 -0.10 1.56 8.86
N ILE A 91 -1.07 0.65 8.74
CA ILE A 91 -2.43 0.84 9.22
C ILE A 91 -2.46 0.65 10.73
N ALA A 92 -3.13 1.55 11.46
CA ALA A 92 -3.54 1.32 12.83
C ALA A 92 -5.06 1.43 12.93
N VAL A 93 -5.68 0.58 13.74
CA VAL A 93 -7.12 0.58 13.99
C VAL A 93 -7.37 0.61 15.48
N SER A 94 -7.98 1.68 15.97
CA SER A 94 -8.48 1.78 17.33
C SER A 94 -10.00 1.63 17.35
N VAL A 95 -10.51 1.00 18.39
CA VAL A 95 -11.93 0.68 18.51
C VAL A 95 -12.47 1.21 19.83
N THR A 96 -13.62 1.88 19.75
CA THR A 96 -14.43 2.22 20.91
C THR A 96 -15.74 1.44 20.79
N THR A 97 -15.95 0.49 21.72
CA THR A 97 -17.14 -0.37 21.72
C THR A 97 -18.28 0.26 22.51
N ASP A 98 -19.52 0.02 22.08
CA ASP A 98 -20.69 0.39 22.84
C ASP A 98 -20.92 -0.61 24.01
N LEU A 99 -21.18 -0.07 25.20
CA LEU A 99 -21.35 -0.86 26.45
C LEU A 99 -22.61 -1.76 26.45
N ALA A 100 -23.50 -1.58 25.48
CA ALA A 100 -24.79 -2.27 25.41
C ALA A 100 -24.81 -3.44 24.42
N ASP A 101 -23.74 -3.68 23.68
CA ASP A 101 -23.68 -4.66 22.61
C ASP A 101 -23.16 -6.03 23.11
N THR A 102 -23.60 -7.09 22.43
CA THR A 102 -23.18 -8.48 22.67
C THR A 102 -22.05 -8.91 21.74
N GLY A 103 -21.71 -8.12 20.72
CA GLY A 103 -20.59 -8.34 19.82
C GLY A 103 -19.26 -7.88 20.43
N ASP A 104 -18.18 -8.17 19.75
CA ASP A 104 -16.83 -7.74 20.15
C ASP A 104 -16.12 -7.05 18.99
N LEU A 105 -16.54 -5.80 18.70
CA LEU A 105 -15.92 -4.97 17.68
C LEU A 105 -14.41 -4.77 17.93
N SER A 106 -13.95 -4.92 19.21
CA SER A 106 -12.54 -4.80 19.57
C SER A 106 -11.64 -5.82 18.86
N GLN A 107 -12.21 -6.92 18.34
CA GLN A 107 -11.50 -7.89 17.52
C GLN A 107 -11.01 -7.32 16.16
N LEU A 108 -11.47 -6.14 15.78
CA LEU A 108 -10.99 -5.40 14.60
C LEU A 108 -9.90 -4.38 14.94
N SER A 109 -9.38 -4.36 16.18
CA SER A 109 -8.29 -3.45 16.55
C SER A 109 -6.93 -3.96 16.09
N TYR A 110 -6.05 -3.00 15.73
CA TYR A 110 -4.68 -3.25 15.34
C TYR A 110 -3.77 -2.07 15.65
N ASP A 111 -2.66 -2.32 16.34
CA ASP A 111 -1.59 -1.35 16.60
C ASP A 111 -0.27 -1.94 16.04
N PRO A 112 0.34 -1.32 15.02
CA PRO A 112 1.59 -1.82 14.43
C PRO A 112 2.75 -1.86 15.42
N ASN A 113 2.66 -1.15 16.56
CA ASN A 113 3.69 -1.12 17.60
C ASN A 113 3.41 -2.08 18.76
N ALA A 114 2.24 -2.73 18.78
CA ALA A 114 1.90 -3.67 19.84
C ALA A 114 2.51 -5.06 19.60
N GLY A 115 2.92 -5.72 20.66
CA GLY A 115 3.45 -7.10 20.57
C GLY A 115 2.38 -8.17 20.29
N SER A 116 1.09 -7.82 20.38
CA SER A 116 -0.05 -8.71 20.10
C SER A 116 -1.26 -7.90 19.70
N ASN A 117 -1.94 -8.32 18.66
CA ASN A 117 -3.11 -7.67 18.09
C ASN A 117 -4.24 -8.68 17.83
N PRO A 118 -5.52 -8.29 17.93
CA PRO A 118 -6.64 -9.08 17.46
C PRO A 118 -6.60 -9.32 15.93
N MET A 119 -6.35 -8.28 15.12
CA MET A 119 -6.09 -8.45 13.70
C MET A 119 -4.65 -8.89 13.45
N ILE A 120 -4.43 -9.60 12.35
CA ILE A 120 -3.14 -10.20 11.99
C ILE A 120 -2.54 -9.46 10.80
N GLU A 121 -1.28 -9.06 10.91
CA GLU A 121 -0.53 -8.54 9.77
C GLU A 121 -0.25 -9.65 8.76
N LYS A 122 -0.71 -9.47 7.53
CA LYS A 122 -0.46 -10.38 6.40
C LYS A 122 0.73 -9.92 5.55
N VAL A 123 0.89 -8.59 5.40
CA VAL A 123 2.01 -7.96 4.71
C VAL A 123 2.41 -6.73 5.52
N ALA A 124 3.67 -6.66 5.90
CA ALA A 124 4.21 -5.52 6.60
C ALA A 124 4.32 -4.30 5.68
N ALA A 125 4.16 -3.09 6.24
CA ALA A 125 4.53 -1.86 5.56
C ALA A 125 6.06 -1.75 5.53
N LEU A 126 6.66 -1.75 4.34
CA LEU A 126 8.10 -1.68 4.17
C LEU A 126 8.48 -0.62 3.15
N ASP A 127 9.63 0.02 3.37
CA ASP A 127 10.27 0.87 2.37
C ASP A 127 11.12 0.03 1.41
N SER A 128 11.32 0.53 0.20
CA SER A 128 12.34 -0.01 -0.69
C SER A 128 13.74 0.41 -0.22
N ILE A 129 14.72 -0.48 -0.43
CA ILE A 129 16.13 -0.24 -0.14
C ILE A 129 16.94 -0.57 -1.38
N ILE A 130 17.65 0.45 -1.90
CA ILE A 130 18.53 0.34 -3.05
C ILE A 130 19.93 0.82 -2.67
N GLU A 131 20.95 0.11 -3.15
CA GLU A 131 22.36 0.51 -3.05
C GLU A 131 22.94 0.76 -4.45
N VAL A 132 23.59 1.91 -4.62
CA VAL A 132 24.30 2.27 -5.85
C VAL A 132 25.71 2.69 -5.45
N ASP A 133 26.73 2.00 -5.97
CA ASP A 133 28.16 2.26 -5.71
C ASP A 133 28.52 2.37 -4.21
N GLY A 134 27.81 1.62 -3.36
CA GLY A 134 28.03 1.64 -1.90
C GLY A 134 27.22 2.70 -1.15
N PHE A 135 26.41 3.48 -1.84
CA PHE A 135 25.47 4.44 -1.21
C PHE A 135 24.08 3.82 -1.16
N THR A 136 23.49 3.81 0.03
CA THR A 136 22.15 3.27 0.26
C THR A 136 21.12 4.40 0.30
N GLN A 137 19.97 4.19 -0.34
CA GLN A 137 18.79 5.04 -0.22
C GLN A 137 17.55 4.20 0.09
N THR A 138 16.68 4.74 0.93
CA THR A 138 15.35 4.19 1.22
C THR A 138 14.28 5.06 0.57
N SER A 139 13.16 4.46 0.17
CA SER A 139 12.00 5.16 -0.38
C SER A 139 10.72 4.41 -0.01
N SER A 140 9.67 5.14 0.30
CA SER A 140 8.34 4.56 0.49
C SER A 140 7.74 3.98 -0.80
N ASP A 141 8.32 4.33 -1.97
CA ASP A 141 7.87 3.91 -3.29
C ASP A 141 8.80 2.89 -3.95
N LEU A 142 8.31 2.23 -5.02
CA LEU A 142 9.10 1.41 -5.93
C LEU A 142 9.87 2.24 -6.96
N THR A 143 9.64 3.55 -7.00
CA THR A 143 10.34 4.48 -7.88
C THR A 143 11.28 5.34 -7.05
N VAL A 144 12.59 5.22 -7.31
CA VAL A 144 13.64 5.95 -6.60
C VAL A 144 14.35 6.91 -7.55
N ALA A 145 14.25 8.20 -7.25
CA ALA A 145 14.90 9.25 -8.02
C ALA A 145 15.98 9.95 -7.18
N GLY A 146 16.92 10.59 -7.86
CA GLY A 146 17.88 11.50 -7.21
C GLY A 146 19.16 10.85 -6.66
N MET A 147 19.32 9.53 -6.68
CA MET A 147 20.60 8.89 -6.35
C MET A 147 21.70 9.23 -7.36
N ILE A 148 21.34 9.29 -8.62
CA ILE A 148 22.19 9.75 -9.72
C ILE A 148 21.41 10.84 -10.43
N GLU A 149 22.06 11.97 -10.70
CA GLU A 149 21.44 13.10 -11.38
C GLU A 149 20.85 12.68 -12.74
N GLY A 150 19.57 12.94 -12.95
CA GLY A 150 18.85 12.61 -14.18
C GLY A 150 18.44 11.14 -14.32
N VAL A 151 18.69 10.28 -13.32
CA VAL A 151 18.31 8.86 -13.32
C VAL A 151 17.19 8.59 -12.33
N THR A 152 16.21 7.82 -12.76
CA THR A 152 15.13 7.27 -11.94
C THR A 152 15.15 5.75 -12.03
N PHE A 153 15.18 5.09 -10.90
CA PHE A 153 15.14 3.63 -10.79
C PHE A 153 13.70 3.19 -10.54
N ASN A 154 13.19 2.27 -11.35
CA ASN A 154 11.94 1.56 -11.10
C ASN A 154 12.26 0.15 -10.60
N LEU A 155 11.96 -0.12 -9.35
CA LEU A 155 12.29 -1.37 -8.69
C LEU A 155 11.18 -2.38 -8.93
N SER A 156 11.52 -3.53 -9.50
CA SER A 156 10.55 -4.61 -9.81
C SER A 156 10.81 -5.89 -9.05
N GLU A 157 12.06 -6.11 -8.60
CA GLU A 157 12.47 -7.31 -7.89
C GLU A 157 13.59 -6.96 -6.90
N ALA A 158 13.52 -7.51 -5.69
CA ALA A 158 14.60 -7.44 -4.73
C ALA A 158 15.44 -8.74 -4.80
N ARG A 159 16.75 -8.57 -4.88
CA ARG A 159 17.73 -9.67 -4.82
C ARG A 159 18.84 -9.28 -3.84
N PRO A 160 18.61 -9.48 -2.54
CA PRO A 160 19.56 -9.06 -1.52
C PRO A 160 20.96 -9.64 -1.74
N GLY A 161 21.97 -8.76 -1.73
CA GLY A 161 23.37 -9.14 -1.95
C GLY A 161 23.76 -9.41 -3.40
N GLU A 162 22.85 -9.42 -4.37
CA GLU A 162 23.16 -9.53 -5.80
C GLU A 162 23.43 -8.15 -6.39
N LYS A 163 24.57 -7.98 -7.03
CA LYS A 163 24.95 -6.74 -7.72
C LYS A 163 24.66 -6.84 -9.21
N MET A 164 23.91 -5.85 -9.71
CA MET A 164 23.64 -5.67 -11.13
C MET A 164 24.48 -4.53 -11.68
N THR A 165 24.99 -4.68 -12.91
CA THR A 165 25.65 -3.59 -13.61
C THR A 165 24.62 -2.85 -14.46
N VAL A 166 24.55 -1.53 -14.31
CA VAL A 166 23.72 -0.66 -15.15
C VAL A 166 24.66 0.13 -16.04
N ASP A 167 24.55 -0.08 -17.35
CA ASP A 167 25.31 0.67 -18.34
C ASP A 167 24.44 1.82 -18.89
N VAL A 168 24.92 3.03 -18.71
CA VAL A 168 24.27 4.23 -19.25
C VAL A 168 25.01 4.65 -20.53
N SER A 169 24.35 4.59 -21.66
CA SER A 169 24.90 5.01 -22.95
C SER A 169 24.03 6.05 -23.63
N LEU A 170 24.66 6.94 -24.41
CA LEU A 170 23.94 7.91 -25.19
C LEU A 170 23.16 7.22 -26.33
N ASP A 171 21.85 7.46 -26.43
CA ASP A 171 21.05 6.98 -27.56
C ASP A 171 21.35 7.81 -28.82
N THR A 172 22.46 7.45 -29.48
CA THR A 172 22.87 8.08 -30.73
C THR A 172 21.87 7.83 -31.87
N ASN A 173 21.06 6.78 -31.79
CA ASN A 173 20.03 6.48 -32.79
C ASN A 173 18.82 7.43 -32.66
N ALA A 174 18.46 7.87 -31.44
CA ALA A 174 17.42 8.88 -31.24
C ALA A 174 17.84 10.22 -31.86
N VAL A 175 19.07 10.63 -31.65
CA VAL A 175 19.63 11.85 -32.24
C VAL A 175 19.67 11.75 -33.79
N LYS A 176 20.11 10.61 -34.32
CA LYS A 176 20.13 10.36 -35.78
C LYS A 176 18.73 10.46 -36.40
N ARG A 177 17.72 9.79 -35.76
CA ARG A 177 16.31 9.87 -36.21
C ARG A 177 15.78 11.30 -36.22
N ALA A 178 16.09 12.07 -35.18
CA ALA A 178 15.66 13.48 -35.07
C ALA A 178 16.28 14.33 -36.20
N VAL A 179 17.57 14.15 -36.51
CA VAL A 179 18.25 14.85 -37.61
C VAL A 179 17.70 14.41 -38.97
N GLU A 180 17.50 13.12 -39.21
CA GLU A 180 16.90 12.60 -40.45
C GLU A 180 15.48 13.13 -40.67
N GLY A 181 14.64 13.20 -39.58
CA GLY A 181 13.31 13.79 -39.65
C GLY A 181 13.33 15.27 -40.00
N PHE A 182 14.29 16.02 -39.46
CA PHE A 182 14.47 17.44 -39.80
C PHE A 182 14.87 17.59 -41.27
N VAL A 183 15.83 16.81 -41.79
CA VAL A 183 16.27 16.84 -43.16
C VAL A 183 15.13 16.48 -44.14
N GLN A 184 14.30 15.48 -43.77
CA GLN A 184 13.13 15.13 -44.59
C GLN A 184 12.10 16.26 -44.64
N ALA A 185 11.79 16.88 -43.49
CA ALA A 185 10.87 18.00 -43.43
C ALA A 185 11.37 19.19 -44.24
N TYR A 186 12.66 19.49 -44.16
CA TYR A 186 13.30 20.57 -44.97
C TYR A 186 13.22 20.28 -46.47
N ASN A 187 13.53 19.08 -46.91
CA ASN A 187 13.46 18.69 -48.33
C ASN A 187 12.02 18.77 -48.86
N ASN A 188 11.03 18.37 -48.05
CA ASN A 188 9.60 18.46 -48.43
C ASN A 188 9.11 19.91 -48.60
N LEU A 189 9.72 20.84 -47.87
CA LEU A 189 9.38 22.28 -48.00
C LEU A 189 9.94 22.92 -49.26
N ASN A 190 11.00 22.35 -49.85
CA ASN A 190 11.70 22.85 -51.01
C ASN A 190 11.29 22.16 -52.33
N THR A 191 10.25 21.32 -52.29
CA THR A 191 9.64 20.68 -53.49
C THR A 191 8.27 21.31 -53.75
#